data_d8098f6d6759330b5f85882e53742b92
#
_entry.id   d8098f6d6759330b5f85882e53742b92
#
_cell.length_a   1.000
_cell.length_b   1.000
_cell.length_c   1.000
_cell.angle_alpha   90.00
_cell.angle_beta   90.00
_cell.angle_gamma   90.00
#
_symmetry.space_group_name_H-M   'P 1'
#
loop_
_entity.id
_entity.type
_entity.pdbx_description
1 polymer ?
#
loop_
_entity_poly.entity_id
_entity_poly.type
_entity_poly.pdbx_seq_one_letter_code
_entity_poly.pdbx_strand_id
1 'polypeptide(L)'
;ILSYELVKKMGKVGVNIEDLYSIVRRAGSSDSVTLELDEEESNLNVRIQNGSERSFSLALLNLGEEDIPSTDDLDFSVSADVTTSVLEDAVGDASVVGDAVTVRASPESLVLQAEGDNSDVETTIQEGSEGLMELDAEQEVQSMFSLDYLNKMMKAKKLSDSLRVKLGDDFPMRLEFQVPEKLHLSYILAPRIEE
;
A
#
# COMPACT_ATOMS: atom_id res chain seq x y z
N ILE A 1 6.18 -10.13 -18.20
CA ILE A 1 7.11 -10.33 -17.07
C ILE A 1 7.91 -9.05 -16.98
N LEU A 2 7.73 -8.29 -15.88
CA LEU A 2 8.58 -7.15 -15.58
C LEU A 2 9.85 -7.68 -14.94
N SER A 3 10.97 -7.55 -15.63
CA SER A 3 12.29 -7.74 -15.03
C SER A 3 12.93 -6.36 -14.84
N TYR A 4 13.61 -6.16 -13.71
CA TYR A 4 14.45 -4.98 -13.54
C TYR A 4 15.87 -5.40 -13.13
N GLU A 5 16.81 -4.58 -13.49
CA GLU A 5 18.20 -4.72 -13.09
C GLU A 5 18.64 -3.43 -12.39
N LEU A 6 19.14 -3.55 -11.17
CA LEU A 6 19.71 -2.42 -10.44
C LEU A 6 21.20 -2.32 -10.75
N VAL A 7 21.58 -1.35 -11.57
CA VAL A 7 22.97 -1.16 -11.98
C VAL A 7 23.80 -0.49 -10.87
N LYS A 8 23.18 0.40 -10.08
CA LYS A 8 23.84 1.10 -8.96
C LYS A 8 22.83 1.35 -7.85
N LYS A 9 23.23 1.12 -6.59
CA LYS A 9 22.40 1.47 -5.44
C LYS A 9 22.29 3.00 -5.35
N MET A 10 21.08 3.52 -5.47
CA MET A 10 20.79 4.94 -5.33
C MET A 10 20.39 5.25 -3.88
N GLY A 11 20.65 6.48 -3.44
CA GLY A 11 20.15 7.02 -2.18
C GLY A 11 18.64 7.31 -2.24
N LYS A 12 18.14 8.02 -1.23
CA LYS A 12 16.77 8.55 -1.24
C LYS A 12 16.66 9.69 -2.24
N VAL A 13 15.62 9.68 -3.06
CA VAL A 13 15.39 10.66 -4.12
C VAL A 13 13.95 11.16 -4.04
N GLY A 14 13.76 12.48 -3.94
CA GLY A 14 12.43 13.10 -3.98
C GLY A 14 12.04 13.45 -5.42
N VAL A 15 10.86 13.00 -5.86
CA VAL A 15 10.29 13.33 -7.17
C VAL A 15 8.82 13.66 -7.06
N ASN A 16 8.31 14.52 -7.96
CA ASN A 16 6.86 14.65 -8.12
C ASN A 16 6.30 13.37 -8.74
N ILE A 17 5.46 12.66 -7.97
CA ILE A 17 4.93 11.37 -8.39
C ILE A 17 3.96 11.48 -9.58
N GLU A 18 3.22 12.58 -9.71
CA GLU A 18 2.29 12.81 -10.83
C GLU A 18 3.06 12.98 -12.14
N ASP A 19 4.17 13.73 -12.10
CA ASP A 19 5.03 13.92 -13.26
C ASP A 19 5.70 12.61 -13.66
N LEU A 20 6.28 11.90 -12.69
CA LEU A 20 6.88 10.58 -12.94
C LEU A 20 5.85 9.59 -13.51
N TYR A 21 4.67 9.52 -12.92
CA TYR A 21 3.58 8.67 -13.40
C TYR A 21 3.17 9.03 -14.84
N SER A 22 3.05 10.33 -15.14
CA SER A 22 2.68 10.83 -16.47
C SER A 22 3.68 10.42 -17.55
N ILE A 23 4.96 10.31 -17.20
CA ILE A 23 6.02 9.84 -18.10
C ILE A 23 5.99 8.31 -18.22
N VAL A 24 6.02 7.59 -17.09
CA VAL A 24 6.15 6.13 -17.08
C VAL A 24 4.94 5.46 -17.75
N ARG A 25 3.73 5.99 -17.58
CA ARG A 25 2.53 5.45 -18.25
C ARG A 25 2.56 5.54 -19.78
N ARG A 26 3.53 6.26 -20.37
CA ARG A 26 3.72 6.31 -21.83
C ARG A 26 4.54 5.14 -22.37
N ALA A 27 5.14 4.36 -21.48
CA ALA A 27 5.82 3.13 -21.87
C ALA A 27 4.79 2.05 -22.20
N GLY A 28 4.98 1.38 -23.30
CA GLY A 28 4.24 0.17 -23.70
C GLY A 28 4.84 -1.07 -23.05
N SER A 29 4.14 -2.21 -23.21
CA SER A 29 4.55 -3.50 -22.62
C SER A 29 5.88 -4.05 -23.16
N SER A 30 6.33 -3.56 -24.30
CA SER A 30 7.59 -3.97 -24.97
C SER A 30 8.70 -2.92 -24.83
N ASP A 31 8.42 -1.78 -24.17
CA ASP A 31 9.40 -0.72 -23.99
C ASP A 31 10.35 -1.05 -22.83
N SER A 32 11.62 -0.67 -23.00
CA SER A 32 12.58 -0.61 -21.90
C SER A 32 12.50 0.76 -21.26
N VAL A 33 12.42 0.80 -19.92
CA VAL A 33 12.45 2.05 -19.14
C VAL A 33 13.71 2.06 -18.29
N THR A 34 14.51 3.09 -18.46
CA THR A 34 15.73 3.32 -17.66
C THR A 34 15.54 4.58 -16.82
N LEU A 35 15.83 4.47 -15.52
CA LEU A 35 15.87 5.57 -14.57
C LEU A 35 17.34 5.83 -14.19
N GLU A 36 17.79 7.05 -14.37
CA GLU A 36 19.16 7.45 -14.10
C GLU A 36 19.17 8.74 -13.27
N LEU A 37 19.81 8.69 -12.11
CA LEU A 37 19.98 9.87 -11.26
C LEU A 37 21.16 10.69 -11.76
N ASP A 38 20.90 11.94 -12.09
CA ASP A 38 21.91 12.95 -12.34
C ASP A 38 22.06 13.83 -11.08
N GLU A 39 23.08 13.51 -10.28
CA GLU A 39 23.33 14.20 -9.01
C GLU A 39 23.86 15.63 -9.25
N GLU A 40 24.58 15.88 -10.36
CA GLU A 40 25.16 17.20 -10.68
C GLU A 40 24.06 18.19 -11.09
N GLU A 41 23.11 17.75 -11.91
CA GLU A 41 21.99 18.59 -12.36
C GLU A 41 20.77 18.50 -11.44
N SER A 42 20.81 17.67 -10.40
CA SER A 42 19.67 17.41 -9.49
C SER A 42 18.41 16.98 -10.24
N ASN A 43 18.58 16.06 -11.18
CA ASN A 43 17.50 15.55 -12.03
C ASN A 43 17.40 14.01 -11.97
N LEU A 44 16.19 13.48 -12.15
CA LEU A 44 15.94 12.09 -12.50
C LEU A 44 15.66 12.01 -14.00
N ASN A 45 16.57 11.39 -14.73
CA ASN A 45 16.41 11.14 -16.16
C ASN A 45 15.64 9.83 -16.38
N VAL A 46 14.58 9.90 -17.15
CA VAL A 46 13.73 8.75 -17.53
C VAL A 46 13.87 8.55 -19.04
N ARG A 47 14.44 7.39 -19.42
CA ARG A 47 14.60 7.03 -20.84
C ARG A 47 13.68 5.86 -21.17
N ILE A 48 12.86 6.03 -22.23
CA ILE A 48 11.95 4.98 -22.73
C ILE A 48 12.41 4.62 -24.13
N GLN A 49 12.71 3.33 -24.35
CA GLN A 49 13.29 2.85 -25.60
C GLN A 49 12.50 1.68 -26.18
N ASN A 50 12.07 1.84 -27.44
CA ASN A 50 11.50 0.78 -28.28
C ASN A 50 11.45 1.29 -29.74
N GLY A 51 12.42 0.91 -30.58
CA GLY A 51 12.53 1.42 -31.95
C GLY A 51 12.83 2.93 -32.05
N SER A 52 12.49 3.70 -31.06
CA SER A 52 12.85 5.11 -30.84
C SER A 52 13.26 5.33 -29.40
N GLU A 53 14.07 6.36 -29.14
CA GLU A 53 14.44 6.77 -27.79
C GLU A 53 13.71 8.05 -27.42
N ARG A 54 13.10 8.06 -26.23
CA ARG A 54 12.42 9.22 -25.63
C ARG A 54 13.04 9.47 -24.27
N SER A 55 13.60 10.65 -24.07
CA SER A 55 14.24 11.04 -22.82
C SER A 55 13.44 12.15 -22.16
N PHE A 56 13.26 12.03 -20.84
CA PHE A 56 12.60 13.03 -19.99
C PHE A 56 13.53 13.31 -18.82
N SER A 57 13.59 14.58 -18.39
CA SER A 57 14.33 15.00 -17.21
C SER A 57 13.35 15.57 -16.19
N LEU A 58 13.34 15.03 -14.99
CA LEU A 58 12.51 15.44 -13.86
C LEU A 58 13.39 16.09 -12.82
N ALA A 59 13.08 17.34 -12.46
CA ALA A 59 13.77 18.01 -11.36
C ALA A 59 13.49 17.27 -10.03
N LEU A 60 14.52 17.07 -9.24
CA LEU A 60 14.40 16.46 -7.92
C LEU A 60 13.79 17.47 -6.93
N LEU A 61 12.98 16.94 -6.02
CA LEU A 61 12.50 17.68 -4.86
C LEU A 61 13.58 17.63 -3.77
N ASN A 62 13.92 18.78 -3.24
CA ASN A 62 14.78 18.86 -2.07
C ASN A 62 13.92 18.57 -0.82
N LEU A 63 13.89 17.30 -0.44
CA LEU A 63 13.21 16.83 0.79
C LEU A 63 14.21 16.92 1.93
N GLY A 64 13.91 17.74 2.95
CA GLY A 64 14.61 17.70 4.22
C GLY A 64 14.38 16.35 4.92
N GLU A 65 15.31 15.94 5.81
CA GLU A 65 15.13 14.71 6.60
C GLU A 65 13.86 14.75 7.48
N GLU A 66 13.42 15.95 7.86
CA GLU A 66 12.23 16.19 8.67
C GLU A 66 10.91 16.03 7.87
N ASP A 67 10.97 16.06 6.54
CA ASP A 67 9.78 15.94 5.68
C ASP A 67 9.31 14.49 5.48
N ILE A 68 10.09 13.52 5.95
CA ILE A 68 9.75 12.09 5.84
C ILE A 68 9.38 11.58 7.23
N PRO A 69 8.09 11.38 7.54
CA PRO A 69 7.70 10.80 8.81
C PRO A 69 8.37 9.44 9.02
N SER A 70 9.05 9.25 10.16
CA SER A 70 9.53 7.92 10.53
C SER A 70 8.32 7.05 10.86
N THR A 71 8.24 5.91 10.22
CA THR A 71 7.21 4.90 10.48
C THR A 71 7.80 3.63 11.10
N ASP A 72 9.11 3.65 11.36
CA ASP A 72 9.84 2.49 11.89
C ASP A 72 9.56 2.27 13.39
N ASP A 73 9.12 3.34 14.08
CA ASP A 73 8.82 3.32 15.52
C ASP A 73 7.38 2.91 15.84
N LEU A 74 6.56 2.56 14.82
CA LEU A 74 5.20 2.09 15.04
C LEU A 74 5.21 0.63 15.49
N ASP A 75 4.80 0.40 16.74
CA ASP A 75 4.69 -0.93 17.35
C ASP A 75 3.26 -1.45 17.20
N PHE A 76 3.10 -2.47 16.38
CA PHE A 76 1.82 -3.10 16.08
C PHE A 76 1.67 -4.36 16.91
N SER A 77 0.55 -4.48 17.61
CA SER A 77 0.25 -5.65 18.45
C SER A 77 -0.35 -6.83 17.69
N VAL A 78 -0.74 -6.63 16.43
CA VAL A 78 -1.30 -7.67 15.56
C VAL A 78 -0.63 -7.64 14.21
N SER A 79 -0.38 -8.84 13.65
CA SER A 79 0.06 -9.06 12.27
C SER A 79 -0.76 -10.19 11.64
N ALA A 80 -1.34 -9.93 10.46
CA ALA A 80 -2.17 -10.89 9.74
C ALA A 80 -1.75 -10.97 8.27
N ASP A 81 -1.53 -12.20 7.76
CA ASP A 81 -1.29 -12.44 6.34
C ASP A 81 -2.61 -12.83 5.67
N VAL A 82 -3.15 -11.92 4.85
CA VAL A 82 -4.50 -12.00 4.27
C VAL A 82 -4.41 -12.16 2.76
N THR A 83 -5.29 -12.97 2.18
CA THR A 83 -5.48 -13.02 0.73
C THR A 83 -6.03 -11.69 0.23
N THR A 84 -5.33 -11.08 -0.73
CA THR A 84 -5.60 -9.72 -1.19
C THR A 84 -7.03 -9.54 -1.72
N SER A 85 -7.57 -10.52 -2.46
CA SER A 85 -8.94 -10.46 -2.98
C SER A 85 -9.98 -10.51 -1.87
N VAL A 86 -9.74 -11.29 -0.81
CA VAL A 86 -10.68 -11.40 0.33
C VAL A 86 -10.77 -10.07 1.08
N LEU A 87 -9.63 -9.42 1.33
CA LEU A 87 -9.65 -8.10 1.96
C LEU A 87 -10.29 -7.04 1.04
N GLU A 88 -10.02 -7.11 -0.27
CA GLU A 88 -10.64 -6.20 -1.25
C GLU A 88 -12.17 -6.32 -1.24
N ASP A 89 -12.68 -7.56 -1.28
CA ASP A 89 -14.14 -7.81 -1.27
C ASP A 89 -14.76 -7.27 0.03
N ALA A 90 -14.13 -7.53 1.18
CA ALA A 90 -14.59 -7.02 2.48
C ALA A 90 -14.61 -5.48 2.55
N VAL A 91 -13.57 -4.81 2.02
CA VAL A 91 -13.52 -3.34 1.92
C VAL A 91 -14.56 -2.83 0.92
N GLY A 92 -14.78 -3.55 -0.17
CA GLY A 92 -15.81 -3.25 -1.16
C GLY A 92 -17.21 -3.33 -0.57
N ASP A 93 -17.52 -4.40 0.14
CA ASP A 93 -18.82 -4.61 0.82
C ASP A 93 -19.07 -3.52 1.86
N ALA A 94 -18.08 -3.21 2.70
CA ALA A 94 -18.16 -2.11 3.67
C ALA A 94 -18.45 -0.76 3.00
N SER A 95 -17.88 -0.51 1.81
CA SER A 95 -18.08 0.74 1.06
C SER A 95 -19.48 0.90 0.46
N VAL A 96 -20.26 -0.18 0.38
CA VAL A 96 -21.66 -0.10 -0.02
C VAL A 96 -22.53 0.45 1.11
N VAL A 97 -22.08 0.26 2.35
CA VAL A 97 -22.85 0.56 3.57
C VAL A 97 -22.49 1.92 4.15
N GLY A 98 -21.20 2.25 4.21
CA GLY A 98 -20.73 3.45 4.91
C GLY A 98 -19.45 4.06 4.31
N ASP A 99 -18.92 5.08 4.99
CA ASP A 99 -17.66 5.76 4.64
C ASP A 99 -16.50 5.38 5.56
N ALA A 100 -16.79 4.60 6.60
CA ALA A 100 -15.82 4.08 7.56
C ALA A 100 -16.02 2.58 7.80
N VAL A 101 -14.97 1.91 8.20
CA VAL A 101 -14.96 0.50 8.59
C VAL A 101 -14.20 0.33 9.90
N THR A 102 -14.80 -0.38 10.83
CA THR A 102 -14.12 -0.87 12.03
C THR A 102 -13.46 -2.20 11.70
N VAL A 103 -12.15 -2.27 11.89
CA VAL A 103 -11.37 -3.49 11.72
C VAL A 103 -10.99 -3.99 13.11
N ARG A 104 -11.45 -5.20 13.42
CA ARG A 104 -11.18 -5.89 14.68
C ARG A 104 -10.37 -7.14 14.40
N ALA A 105 -9.31 -7.35 15.14
CA ALA A 105 -8.53 -8.57 15.10
C ALA A 105 -8.53 -9.23 16.48
N SER A 106 -8.74 -10.52 16.51
CA SER A 106 -8.67 -11.39 17.69
C SER A 106 -7.77 -12.59 17.39
N PRO A 107 -7.39 -13.44 18.35
CA PRO A 107 -6.60 -14.64 18.07
C PRO A 107 -7.22 -15.61 17.07
N GLU A 108 -8.51 -15.49 16.77
CA GLU A 108 -9.26 -16.45 15.95
C GLU A 108 -9.68 -15.88 14.58
N SER A 109 -9.74 -14.54 14.44
CA SER A 109 -10.31 -13.93 13.24
C SER A 109 -9.92 -12.48 13.04
N LEU A 110 -10.01 -12.05 11.79
CA LEU A 110 -10.03 -10.66 11.37
C LEU A 110 -11.47 -10.32 10.93
N VAL A 111 -12.06 -9.28 11.51
CA VAL A 111 -13.45 -8.86 11.25
C VAL A 111 -13.44 -7.42 10.72
N LEU A 112 -14.15 -7.19 9.63
CA LEU A 112 -14.44 -5.86 9.08
C LEU A 112 -15.93 -5.58 9.24
N GLN A 113 -16.28 -4.51 9.95
CA GLN A 113 -17.66 -4.11 10.20
C GLN A 113 -17.88 -2.67 9.74
N ALA A 114 -18.94 -2.43 8.99
CA ALA A 114 -19.39 -1.09 8.63
C ALA A 114 -20.88 -0.92 8.94
N GLU A 115 -21.22 0.25 9.44
CA GLU A 115 -22.60 0.64 9.77
C GLU A 115 -22.99 1.88 8.98
N GLY A 116 -24.19 1.89 8.46
CA GLY A 116 -24.81 3.00 7.75
C GLY A 116 -26.22 3.28 8.27
N ASP A 117 -26.89 4.27 7.69
CA ASP A 117 -28.21 4.72 8.16
C ASP A 117 -29.30 3.63 8.14
N ASN A 118 -29.23 2.69 7.19
CA ASN A 118 -30.28 1.69 6.97
C ASN A 118 -29.73 0.26 6.77
N SER A 119 -28.45 0.06 6.86
CA SER A 119 -27.80 -1.23 6.63
C SER A 119 -26.48 -1.32 7.38
N ASP A 120 -26.09 -2.51 7.69
CA ASP A 120 -24.80 -2.88 8.26
C ASP A 120 -24.21 -4.05 7.48
N VAL A 121 -22.91 -4.24 7.56
CA VAL A 121 -22.21 -5.38 7.03
C VAL A 121 -21.10 -5.80 7.98
N GLU A 122 -20.96 -7.10 8.17
CA GLU A 122 -19.84 -7.71 8.89
C GLU A 122 -19.24 -8.82 8.04
N THR A 123 -17.94 -8.73 7.79
CA THR A 123 -17.17 -9.76 7.12
C THR A 123 -16.17 -10.35 8.11
N THR A 124 -16.31 -11.64 8.42
CA THR A 124 -15.41 -12.37 9.31
C THR A 124 -14.50 -13.29 8.50
N ILE A 125 -13.19 -13.13 8.65
CA ILE A 125 -12.17 -13.96 8.04
C ILE A 125 -11.51 -14.79 9.15
N GLN A 126 -11.73 -16.11 9.14
CA GLN A 126 -11.24 -17.01 10.17
C GLN A 126 -9.78 -17.35 9.96
N GLU A 127 -9.02 -17.49 11.05
CA GLU A 127 -7.64 -17.98 11.01
C GLU A 127 -7.58 -19.39 10.40
N GLY A 128 -6.54 -19.64 9.59
CA GLY A 128 -6.32 -20.91 8.90
C GLY A 128 -7.26 -21.16 7.72
N SER A 129 -8.09 -20.17 7.34
CA SER A 129 -8.86 -20.22 6.09
C SER A 129 -7.98 -19.81 4.89
N GLU A 130 -8.49 -20.02 3.67
CA GLU A 130 -7.82 -19.53 2.46
C GLU A 130 -7.73 -17.99 2.43
N GLY A 131 -8.56 -17.29 3.21
CA GLY A 131 -8.59 -15.83 3.30
C GLY A 131 -7.61 -15.25 4.32
N LEU A 132 -7.24 -16.00 5.37
CA LEU A 132 -6.36 -15.58 6.47
C LEU A 132 -5.39 -16.70 6.79
N MET A 133 -4.19 -16.61 6.23
CA MET A 133 -3.18 -17.67 6.26
C MET A 133 -2.42 -17.74 7.58
N GLU A 134 -2.15 -16.57 8.17
CA GLU A 134 -1.42 -16.43 9.43
C GLU A 134 -2.00 -15.25 10.20
N LEU A 135 -2.18 -15.42 11.49
CA LEU A 135 -2.67 -14.40 12.41
C LEU A 135 -1.88 -14.46 13.71
N ASP A 136 -1.13 -13.41 13.98
CA ASP A 136 -0.42 -13.19 15.24
C ASP A 136 -1.14 -12.09 16.02
N ALA A 137 -1.95 -12.49 16.99
CA ALA A 137 -2.72 -11.60 17.85
C ALA A 137 -2.83 -12.23 19.24
N GLU A 138 -2.22 -11.59 20.25
CA GLU A 138 -2.31 -12.08 21.63
C GLU A 138 -3.62 -11.65 22.31
N GLN A 139 -4.20 -10.55 21.86
CA GLN A 139 -5.43 -9.96 22.42
C GLN A 139 -6.27 -9.35 21.30
N GLU A 140 -7.54 -9.10 21.61
CA GLU A 140 -8.41 -8.39 20.70
C GLU A 140 -8.00 -6.92 20.62
N VAL A 141 -7.93 -6.39 19.39
CA VAL A 141 -7.72 -4.97 19.08
C VAL A 141 -8.73 -4.51 18.06
N GLN A 142 -9.06 -3.23 18.07
CA GLN A 142 -9.92 -2.63 17.07
C GLN A 142 -9.49 -1.22 16.73
N SER A 143 -9.72 -0.81 15.49
CA SER A 143 -9.55 0.56 15.02
C SER A 143 -10.50 0.85 13.87
N MET A 144 -10.95 2.08 13.76
CA MET A 144 -11.82 2.54 12.67
C MET A 144 -11.00 3.25 11.59
N PHE A 145 -11.33 3.01 10.32
CA PHE A 145 -10.61 3.57 9.18
C PHE A 145 -11.54 4.11 8.11
N SER A 146 -11.07 5.13 7.38
CA SER A 146 -11.76 5.66 6.21
C SER A 146 -11.71 4.69 5.04
N LEU A 147 -12.88 4.31 4.51
CA LEU A 147 -13.01 3.46 3.33
C LEU A 147 -12.51 4.13 2.05
N ASP A 148 -12.59 5.46 1.94
CA ASP A 148 -12.04 6.19 0.78
C ASP A 148 -10.52 5.98 0.65
N TYR A 149 -9.77 6.00 1.76
CA TYR A 149 -8.34 5.73 1.76
C TYR A 149 -8.02 4.26 1.55
N LEU A 150 -8.75 3.35 2.21
CA LEU A 150 -8.55 1.91 2.03
C LEU A 150 -8.77 1.48 0.58
N ASN A 151 -9.83 1.96 -0.06
CA ASN A 151 -10.10 1.70 -1.48
C ASN A 151 -8.98 2.20 -2.40
N LYS A 152 -8.36 3.35 -2.06
CA LYS A 152 -7.21 3.87 -2.81
C LYS A 152 -5.98 2.97 -2.63
N MET A 153 -5.73 2.46 -1.42
CA MET A 153 -4.63 1.55 -1.12
C MET A 153 -4.82 0.18 -1.77
N MET A 154 -6.05 -0.34 -1.80
CA MET A 154 -6.40 -1.61 -2.46
C MET A 154 -6.19 -1.60 -3.98
N LYS A 155 -5.94 -0.45 -4.62
CA LYS A 155 -5.48 -0.41 -6.02
C LYS A 155 -4.16 -1.14 -6.24
N ALA A 156 -3.37 -1.33 -5.17
CA ALA A 156 -2.13 -2.11 -5.18
C ALA A 156 -2.35 -3.63 -5.25
N LYS A 157 -3.59 -4.12 -5.19
CA LYS A 157 -3.96 -5.55 -5.24
C LYS A 157 -3.33 -6.36 -6.37
N LYS A 158 -3.05 -5.70 -7.51
CA LYS A 158 -2.42 -6.34 -8.68
C LYS A 158 -0.94 -6.68 -8.47
N LEU A 159 -0.33 -6.21 -7.40
CA LEU A 159 1.09 -6.41 -7.10
C LEU A 159 1.34 -7.77 -6.43
N SER A 160 0.42 -8.22 -5.58
CA SER A 160 0.57 -9.46 -4.81
C SER A 160 -0.77 -10.10 -4.51
N ASP A 161 -0.84 -11.44 -4.55
CA ASP A 161 -2.02 -12.22 -4.19
C ASP A 161 -2.28 -12.25 -2.68
N SER A 162 -1.29 -11.89 -1.88
CA SER A 162 -1.39 -11.74 -0.43
C SER A 162 -0.81 -10.41 0.03
N LEU A 163 -1.29 -9.92 1.15
CA LEU A 163 -0.75 -8.75 1.84
C LEU A 163 -0.71 -8.99 3.34
N ARG A 164 0.20 -8.27 4.00
CA ARG A 164 0.26 -8.25 5.46
C ARG A 164 -0.46 -7.03 5.99
N VAL A 165 -1.39 -7.27 6.91
CA VAL A 165 -2.11 -6.26 7.67
C VAL A 165 -1.53 -6.21 9.07
N LYS A 166 -1.11 -5.03 9.55
CA LYS A 166 -0.70 -4.82 10.93
C LYS A 166 -1.63 -3.82 11.60
N LEU A 167 -2.02 -4.12 12.82
CA LEU A 167 -3.01 -3.38 13.59
C LEU A 167 -2.57 -3.17 15.05
N GLY A 168 -3.20 -2.23 15.70
CA GLY A 168 -3.20 -2.03 17.14
C GLY A 168 -4.54 -1.47 17.58
N ASP A 169 -4.76 -1.32 18.86
CA ASP A 169 -5.98 -0.75 19.44
C ASP A 169 -5.96 0.77 19.31
N ASP A 170 -6.99 1.37 18.67
CA ASP A 170 -7.04 2.80 18.33
C ASP A 170 -5.74 3.31 17.69
N PHE A 171 -5.13 2.49 16.84
CA PHE A 171 -3.79 2.69 16.29
C PHE A 171 -3.80 2.68 14.76
N PRO A 172 -2.79 3.28 14.08
CA PRO A 172 -2.69 3.19 12.63
C PRO A 172 -2.69 1.76 12.12
N MET A 173 -3.23 1.56 10.91
CA MET A 173 -3.11 0.32 10.14
C MET A 173 -1.89 0.41 9.23
N ARG A 174 -1.16 -0.69 9.08
CA ARG A 174 -0.16 -0.84 8.03
C ARG A 174 -0.58 -1.95 7.07
N LEU A 175 -0.59 -1.65 5.76
CA LEU A 175 -0.79 -2.61 4.69
C LEU A 175 0.51 -2.78 3.93
N GLU A 176 1.04 -4.00 3.87
CA GLU A 176 2.29 -4.32 3.19
C GLU A 176 2.05 -5.29 2.04
N PHE A 177 2.35 -4.83 0.81
CA PHE A 177 2.35 -5.66 -0.39
C PHE A 177 3.78 -6.01 -0.75
N GLN A 178 4.08 -7.29 -0.83
CA GLN A 178 5.43 -7.76 -1.10
C GLN A 178 5.48 -8.64 -2.34
N VAL A 179 6.36 -8.26 -3.28
CA VAL A 179 6.76 -9.09 -4.40
C VAL A 179 8.22 -9.47 -4.18
N PRO A 180 8.55 -10.72 -3.86
CA PRO A 180 9.90 -11.14 -3.51
C PRO A 180 10.93 -10.64 -4.52
N GLU A 181 12.03 -10.09 -4.04
CA GLU A 181 13.17 -9.55 -4.80
C GLU A 181 12.85 -8.39 -5.76
N LYS A 182 11.59 -7.89 -5.79
CA LYS A 182 11.19 -6.86 -6.75
C LYS A 182 10.62 -5.60 -6.09
N LEU A 183 9.70 -5.76 -5.14
CA LEU A 183 8.96 -4.64 -4.58
C LEU A 183 8.51 -4.93 -3.15
N HIS A 184 8.67 -3.93 -2.30
CA HIS A 184 7.98 -3.83 -1.02
C HIS A 184 7.25 -2.48 -1.00
N LEU A 185 5.91 -2.53 -0.94
CA LEU A 185 5.07 -1.35 -0.85
C LEU A 185 4.32 -1.38 0.48
N SER A 186 4.50 -0.35 1.28
CA SER A 186 3.85 -0.21 2.58
C SER A 186 3.01 1.07 2.59
N TYR A 187 1.77 0.94 3.05
CA TYR A 187 0.89 2.05 3.36
C TYR A 187 0.65 2.11 4.86
N ILE A 188 0.53 3.32 5.39
CA ILE A 188 0.10 3.55 6.77
C ILE A 188 -1.11 4.45 6.73
N LEU A 189 -2.17 4.02 7.41
CA LEU A 189 -3.42 4.74 7.53
C LEU A 189 -3.69 5.05 8.99
N ALA A 190 -3.85 6.32 9.31
CA ALA A 190 -4.25 6.74 10.65
C ALA A 190 -5.68 6.28 10.95
N PRO A 191 -5.99 5.94 12.20
CA PRO A 191 -7.35 5.62 12.60
C PRO A 191 -8.25 6.87 12.51
N ARG A 192 -9.54 6.64 12.28
CA ARG A 192 -10.57 7.68 12.39
C ARG A 192 -10.98 7.79 13.85
N ILE A 193 -10.97 8.99 14.39
CA ILE A 193 -11.43 9.27 15.75
C ILE A 193 -12.91 9.61 15.66
N GLU A 194 -13.76 8.93 16.41
CA GLU A 194 -15.14 9.36 16.61
C GLU A 194 -15.15 10.62 17.51
N GLU A 195 -15.84 11.67 17.04
CA GLU A 195 -16.12 12.87 17.85
C GLU A 195 -17.42 12.71 18.65
#